data_9a9f8a3a8d8d1f916bf38ade12fdd27a
#
_entry.id   9a9f8a3a8d8d1f916bf38ade12fdd27a
#
_cell.length_a   1.000
_cell.length_b   1.000
_cell.length_c   1.000
_cell.angle_alpha   90.00
_cell.angle_beta   90.00
_cell.angle_gamma   90.00
#
_symmetry.space_group_name_H-M   'P 1'
#
loop_
_entity.id
_entity.type
_entity.pdbx_description
1 polymer ?
#
loop_
_entity_poly.entity_id
_entity_poly.type
_entity_poly.pdbx_seq_one_letter_code
_entity_poly.pdbx_strand_id
1 'polypeptide(L)'
;MITNMKSILFVINEAGEFVELSKIALAIQQQGYDINFLFVSSSYINLENDCKFCEVNGFTFYYPFKSFNKLRAQKIEKEFDFVSTRNHPIENQLGNGYIPYSFLLKSKRKSYFFICPILFLISFVGIFAAITKFLCKITKKIISITANTVLKFFEKLFRKKTFNNSSQILLSWYSAKSRGIKNFYYAYRVFKCNSFDLLIFGQEFPGSVNSLLIKACNNKNIPTLIIPFAVGTTKEIVESLYDKDIFDVSSSITNYLASLLYPNWINFYKGKKMLRLTGKQIFFLELMGLAPEHPWLPNNSFVTKIAVESEKMFSYYQSMKFPVHQLSLTGSLSDDILVEATTNGQEIKKKICQKMNLDPEKPILLCAWPTDQFGSRFVSLEFKNYEQLCRAWAKCLKEIEREGKYSVIIRPHPVTNKEILGKILGQCDLKQFISYDDTIQLITCCDLFVACVSSTLRWAIAKGIPAINYDCYQYGYTDFDAKGVFNVNDFKSFSAVLEELTRDRQKYEGAKQNQQECASAWGILDGNSQKRIVNLINKLVQSESVIDIENKNYDLNILKNSDV
;
A
#
# COMPACT_ATOMS: atom_id res chain seq x y z
N MET A 1 25.54 8.58 -32.28
CA MET A 1 24.81 9.28 -31.20
C MET A 1 24.50 8.24 -30.14
N ILE A 2 25.14 8.29 -28.97
CA ILE A 2 24.76 7.45 -27.84
C ILE A 2 23.46 8.07 -27.33
N THR A 3 22.31 7.50 -27.72
CA THR A 3 21.03 7.87 -27.10
C THR A 3 21.14 7.51 -25.62
N ASN A 4 21.15 8.53 -24.75
CA ASN A 4 21.11 8.32 -23.30
C ASN A 4 19.85 7.48 -22.99
N MET A 5 20.07 6.24 -22.60
CA MET A 5 19.00 5.31 -22.24
C MET A 5 18.26 5.90 -21.03
N LYS A 6 16.94 6.04 -21.14
CA LYS A 6 16.10 6.57 -20.04
C LYS A 6 16.08 5.58 -18.88
N SER A 7 16.27 6.07 -17.67
CA SER A 7 16.43 5.26 -16.46
C SER A 7 15.19 5.34 -15.56
N ILE A 8 14.64 4.18 -15.19
CA ILE A 8 13.45 4.04 -14.37
C ILE A 8 13.79 3.34 -13.05
N LEU A 9 13.34 3.91 -11.94
CA LEU A 9 13.52 3.34 -10.60
C LEU A 9 12.20 2.79 -10.05
N PHE A 10 12.16 1.50 -9.78
CA PHE A 10 11.09 0.83 -9.03
C PHE A 10 11.45 0.82 -7.54
N VAL A 11 10.56 1.35 -6.70
CA VAL A 11 10.74 1.41 -5.24
C VAL A 11 9.86 0.35 -4.58
N ILE A 12 10.48 -0.61 -3.91
CA ILE A 12 9.84 -1.81 -3.38
C ILE A 12 9.91 -1.85 -1.85
N ASN A 13 8.75 -1.96 -1.20
CA ASN A 13 8.65 -2.12 0.26
C ASN A 13 8.33 -3.56 0.67
N GLU A 14 7.57 -4.28 -0.16
CA GLU A 14 7.01 -5.60 0.15
C GLU A 14 7.15 -6.56 -1.03
N ALA A 15 7.21 -7.86 -0.75
CA ALA A 15 7.34 -8.88 -1.78
C ALA A 15 6.17 -8.89 -2.80
N GLY A 16 4.97 -8.55 -2.36
CA GLY A 16 3.80 -8.43 -3.25
C GLY A 16 3.97 -7.34 -4.31
N GLU A 17 4.55 -6.19 -3.95
CA GLU A 17 4.88 -5.12 -4.90
C GLU A 17 5.88 -5.60 -5.96
N PHE A 18 6.92 -6.34 -5.54
CA PHE A 18 7.93 -6.85 -6.47
C PHE A 18 7.33 -7.81 -7.49
N VAL A 19 6.48 -8.74 -7.07
CA VAL A 19 5.82 -9.71 -7.95
C VAL A 19 5.05 -9.03 -9.09
N GLU A 20 4.34 -7.95 -8.78
CA GLU A 20 3.58 -7.20 -9.80
C GLU A 20 4.50 -6.27 -10.63
N LEU A 21 5.35 -5.50 -9.98
CA LEU A 21 6.16 -4.48 -10.64
C LEU A 21 7.29 -5.07 -11.49
N SER A 22 7.81 -6.26 -11.16
CA SER A 22 8.83 -6.94 -11.97
C SER A 22 8.32 -7.33 -13.36
N LYS A 23 7.03 -7.65 -13.52
CA LYS A 23 6.40 -7.93 -14.82
C LYS A 23 6.41 -6.69 -15.73
N ILE A 24 6.11 -5.52 -15.16
CA ILE A 24 6.21 -4.24 -15.88
C ILE A 24 7.66 -3.93 -16.23
N ALA A 25 8.59 -4.15 -15.29
CA ALA A 25 10.02 -3.93 -15.52
C ALA A 25 10.53 -4.73 -16.72
N LEU A 26 10.18 -6.02 -16.83
CA LEU A 26 10.50 -6.86 -17.98
C LEU A 26 9.92 -6.31 -19.29
N ALA A 27 8.66 -5.87 -19.27
CA ALA A 27 7.99 -5.36 -20.46
C ALA A 27 8.63 -4.05 -20.98
N ILE A 28 9.02 -3.13 -20.10
CA ILE A 28 9.64 -1.86 -20.51
C ILE A 28 11.14 -2.01 -20.79
N GLN A 29 11.83 -2.98 -20.20
CA GLN A 29 13.22 -3.30 -20.57
C GLN A 29 13.33 -3.63 -22.06
N GLN A 30 12.36 -4.39 -22.59
CA GLN A 30 12.30 -4.73 -24.04
C GLN A 30 12.15 -3.49 -24.93
N GLN A 31 11.72 -2.35 -24.38
CA GLN A 31 11.63 -1.07 -25.08
C GLN A 31 12.88 -0.19 -24.92
N GLY A 32 13.94 -0.72 -24.31
CA GLY A 32 15.22 -0.04 -24.20
C GLY A 32 15.37 0.88 -22.99
N TYR A 33 14.56 0.70 -21.93
CA TYR A 33 14.73 1.40 -20.67
C TYR A 33 15.80 0.76 -19.77
N ASP A 34 16.55 1.58 -19.05
CA ASP A 34 17.44 1.13 -17.98
C ASP A 34 16.64 0.92 -16.70
N ILE A 35 16.59 -0.31 -16.22
CA ILE A 35 15.72 -0.71 -15.11
C ILE A 35 16.52 -0.81 -13.81
N ASN A 36 16.00 -0.15 -12.80
CA ASN A 36 16.60 -0.11 -11.48
C ASN A 36 15.56 -0.45 -10.40
N PHE A 37 15.95 -1.22 -9.39
CA PHE A 37 15.13 -1.55 -8.23
C PHE A 37 15.75 -1.00 -6.94
N LEU A 38 14.93 -0.44 -6.06
CA LEU A 38 15.32 0.00 -4.73
C LEU A 38 14.45 -0.70 -3.70
N PHE A 39 15.03 -1.65 -2.96
CA PHE A 39 14.38 -2.30 -1.83
C PHE A 39 14.57 -1.43 -0.58
N VAL A 40 13.48 -0.88 -0.04
CA VAL A 40 13.56 0.10 1.07
C VAL A 40 13.31 -0.50 2.45
N SER A 41 12.75 -1.70 2.55
CA SER A 41 12.45 -2.34 3.82
C SER A 41 13.59 -3.23 4.31
N SER A 42 14.09 -2.96 5.53
CA SER A 42 15.06 -3.83 6.20
C SER A 42 14.48 -5.16 6.70
N SER A 43 13.16 -5.34 6.63
CA SER A 43 12.42 -6.56 7.00
C SER A 43 11.84 -7.29 5.79
N TYR A 44 12.36 -7.03 4.61
CA TYR A 44 11.91 -7.67 3.38
C TYR A 44 12.15 -9.19 3.40
N ILE A 45 11.09 -9.97 3.20
CA ILE A 45 11.12 -11.43 3.43
C ILE A 45 11.83 -12.18 2.30
N ASN A 46 11.62 -11.78 1.04
CA ASN A 46 12.13 -12.51 -0.15
C ASN A 46 13.36 -11.86 -0.79
N LEU A 47 14.07 -10.97 -0.08
CA LEU A 47 15.11 -10.13 -0.66
C LEU A 47 16.14 -10.91 -1.49
N GLU A 48 16.57 -12.08 -1.03
CA GLU A 48 17.59 -12.88 -1.74
C GLU A 48 17.09 -13.38 -3.10
N ASN A 49 15.87 -13.92 -3.14
CA ASN A 49 15.28 -14.43 -4.38
C ASN A 49 15.00 -13.29 -5.37
N ASP A 50 14.50 -12.14 -4.89
CA ASP A 50 14.16 -11.02 -5.73
C ASP A 50 15.41 -10.29 -6.25
N CYS A 51 16.49 -10.21 -5.44
CA CYS A 51 17.80 -9.75 -5.93
C CYS A 51 18.36 -10.69 -6.98
N LYS A 52 18.26 -12.01 -6.80
CA LYS A 52 18.68 -12.99 -7.79
C LYS A 52 17.89 -12.87 -9.09
N PHE A 53 16.59 -12.61 -9.00
CA PHE A 53 15.78 -12.32 -10.19
C PHE A 53 16.29 -11.07 -10.93
N CYS A 54 16.63 -10.00 -10.22
CA CYS A 54 17.22 -8.79 -10.80
C CYS A 54 18.56 -9.11 -11.50
N GLU A 55 19.45 -9.89 -10.85
CA GLU A 55 20.73 -10.32 -11.43
C GLU A 55 20.55 -11.06 -12.75
N VAL A 56 19.66 -12.07 -12.77
CA VAL A 56 19.40 -12.90 -13.96
C VAL A 56 18.85 -12.06 -15.12
N ASN A 57 18.04 -11.04 -14.84
CA ASN A 57 17.45 -10.18 -15.87
C ASN A 57 18.29 -8.93 -16.19
N GLY A 58 19.49 -8.80 -15.60
CA GLY A 58 20.38 -7.67 -15.85
C GLY A 58 19.89 -6.33 -15.30
N PHE A 59 19.02 -6.36 -14.29
CA PHE A 59 18.55 -5.15 -13.60
C PHE A 59 19.55 -4.66 -12.57
N THR A 60 19.71 -3.34 -12.46
CA THR A 60 20.44 -2.75 -11.33
C THR A 60 19.56 -2.75 -10.09
N PHE A 61 20.09 -3.09 -8.92
CA PHE A 61 19.32 -3.04 -7.70
C PHE A 61 20.12 -2.51 -6.50
N TYR A 62 19.39 -1.94 -5.54
CA TYR A 62 19.91 -1.32 -4.33
C TYR A 62 19.13 -1.84 -3.13
N TYR A 63 19.83 -2.15 -2.03
CA TYR A 63 19.21 -2.63 -0.79
C TYR A 63 20.07 -2.26 0.43
N PRO A 64 19.49 -2.15 1.65
CA PRO A 64 20.24 -1.91 2.87
C PRO A 64 21.04 -3.14 3.30
N PHE A 65 22.35 -3.01 3.40
CA PHE A 65 23.28 -4.13 3.68
C PHE A 65 22.95 -4.95 4.94
N LYS A 66 22.42 -4.32 6.01
CA LYS A 66 22.10 -5.02 7.27
C LYS A 66 20.99 -6.08 7.16
N SER A 67 20.18 -6.05 6.11
CA SER A 67 19.15 -7.07 5.87
C SER A 67 19.75 -8.37 5.36
N PHE A 68 20.87 -8.32 4.66
CA PHE A 68 21.52 -9.44 4.02
C PHE A 68 22.41 -10.25 4.99
N ASN A 69 22.97 -9.59 6.01
CA ASN A 69 23.89 -10.23 6.95
C ASN A 69 23.25 -11.30 7.85
N LYS A 70 21.93 -11.32 7.99
CA LYS A 70 21.25 -12.42 8.68
C LYS A 70 21.26 -13.73 7.88
N LEU A 71 21.36 -13.64 6.56
CA LEU A 71 21.35 -14.79 5.64
C LEU A 71 22.75 -15.26 5.21
N ARG A 72 23.75 -14.37 5.22
CA ARG A 72 25.15 -14.66 4.84
C ARG A 72 26.18 -14.51 5.97
N ALA A 73 25.78 -14.48 7.22
CA ALA A 73 26.64 -14.19 8.40
C ALA A 73 27.84 -15.12 8.61
N GLN A 74 28.12 -16.04 7.70
CA GLN A 74 29.31 -16.94 7.79
C GLN A 74 30.44 -16.63 6.81
N LYS A 75 30.34 -15.65 5.91
CA LYS A 75 31.42 -15.55 4.88
C LYS A 75 31.94 -14.17 4.47
N ILE A 76 31.33 -13.03 4.81
CA ILE A 76 31.88 -11.72 4.40
C ILE A 76 31.70 -10.69 5.53
N GLU A 77 32.69 -10.58 6.39
CA GLU A 77 32.96 -9.39 7.19
C GLU A 77 33.70 -8.39 6.31
N LYS A 78 33.14 -7.21 6.20
CA LYS A 78 33.67 -5.87 5.92
C LYS A 78 33.04 -5.13 4.73
N GLU A 79 32.57 -3.95 5.06
CA GLU A 79 32.50 -2.77 4.19
C GLU A 79 31.34 -2.67 3.22
N PHE A 80 30.13 -2.35 3.54
CA PHE A 80 29.25 -1.58 2.63
C PHE A 80 27.81 -1.45 3.18
N ASP A 81 27.34 -0.23 3.28
CA ASP A 81 25.96 0.07 3.66
C ASP A 81 24.96 -0.07 2.49
N PHE A 82 25.43 -0.16 1.25
CA PHE A 82 24.69 -0.45 0.02
C PHE A 82 25.53 -1.20 -0.99
N VAL A 83 24.91 -2.15 -1.71
CA VAL A 83 25.53 -2.86 -2.83
C VAL A 83 24.71 -2.61 -4.10
N SER A 84 25.38 -2.27 -5.19
CA SER A 84 24.84 -2.23 -6.54
C SER A 84 25.46 -3.36 -7.36
N THR A 85 24.68 -4.04 -8.18
CA THR A 85 25.16 -5.15 -9.05
C THR A 85 25.99 -4.68 -10.24
N ARG A 86 25.95 -3.41 -10.59
CA ARG A 86 26.79 -2.85 -11.67
C ARG A 86 28.07 -2.23 -11.14
N ASN A 87 28.87 -2.91 -10.35
CA ASN A 87 30.21 -2.50 -9.90
C ASN A 87 30.42 -0.98 -9.71
N HIS A 88 29.41 -0.23 -9.34
CA HIS A 88 29.54 1.13 -8.88
C HIS A 88 29.47 1.11 -7.36
N PRO A 89 30.61 1.02 -6.67
CA PRO A 89 30.63 1.23 -5.24
C PRO A 89 30.16 2.68 -5.02
N ILE A 90 29.09 2.82 -4.24
CA ILE A 90 28.79 4.12 -3.65
C ILE A 90 29.85 4.29 -2.59
N GLU A 91 31.00 4.82 -3.03
CA GLU A 91 32.23 4.83 -2.27
C GLU A 91 32.13 5.51 -0.91
N ASN A 92 32.78 4.86 -0.01
CA ASN A 92 33.39 5.29 1.24
C ASN A 92 33.70 6.80 1.36
N GLN A 93 32.70 7.63 1.67
CA GLN A 93 32.98 8.98 2.18
C GLN A 93 32.28 9.30 3.50
N LEU A 94 31.75 8.30 4.19
CA LEU A 94 31.17 8.52 5.51
C LEU A 94 31.57 7.37 6.45
N GLY A 95 32.65 7.62 7.17
CA GLY A 95 32.97 6.82 8.34
C GLY A 95 31.85 6.88 9.37
N ASN A 96 31.65 5.74 10.04
CA ASN A 96 30.88 5.56 11.26
C ASN A 96 29.55 6.31 11.42
N GLY A 97 28.46 5.69 10.99
CA GLY A 97 27.15 5.69 11.64
C GLY A 97 26.42 6.97 11.97
N TYR A 98 27.01 8.14 11.74
CA TYR A 98 26.39 9.43 12.00
C TYR A 98 25.75 9.99 10.73
N ILE A 99 24.45 10.26 10.77
CA ILE A 99 23.77 11.07 9.77
C ILE A 99 24.17 12.51 10.04
N PRO A 100 24.97 13.17 9.18
CA PRO A 100 25.25 14.60 9.38
C PRO A 100 23.94 15.36 9.26
N TYR A 101 23.64 16.18 10.21
CA TYR A 101 22.46 17.06 10.25
C TYR A 101 22.31 17.94 8.99
N SER A 102 23.42 18.20 8.32
CA SER A 102 23.48 18.93 7.04
C SER A 102 22.73 18.25 5.89
N PHE A 103 22.34 16.98 6.03
CA PHE A 103 21.78 16.20 4.94
C PHE A 103 20.29 16.50 4.66
N LEU A 104 19.49 16.70 5.69
CA LEU A 104 18.08 17.09 5.52
C LEU A 104 17.91 18.51 4.95
N LEU A 105 19.01 19.26 4.83
CA LEU A 105 19.03 20.70 4.75
C LEU A 105 19.84 21.27 3.59
N LYS A 106 20.46 20.44 2.75
CA LYS A 106 21.22 20.90 1.58
C LYS A 106 20.37 21.13 0.34
N SER A 107 19.39 22.03 0.39
CA SER A 107 18.89 22.69 -0.82
C SER A 107 18.94 24.21 -0.65
N LYS A 108 19.95 24.83 -1.25
CA LYS A 108 20.30 26.26 -1.31
C LYS A 108 21.19 26.78 -0.18
N ARG A 109 22.43 27.13 -0.58
CA ARG A 109 23.44 27.83 0.22
C ARG A 109 22.86 29.08 0.91
N LYS A 110 23.01 29.15 2.21
CA LYS A 110 23.16 30.30 3.11
C LYS A 110 22.36 30.34 4.41
N SER A 111 21.81 29.23 4.96
CA SER A 111 21.07 29.35 6.22
C SER A 111 21.14 28.13 7.17
N TYR A 112 22.14 27.29 7.06
CA TYR A 112 22.15 25.97 7.71
C TYR A 112 22.55 25.94 9.20
N PHE A 113 23.05 27.01 9.74
CA PHE A 113 23.36 27.10 11.17
C PHE A 113 22.12 27.26 12.06
N PHE A 114 20.96 27.50 11.44
CA PHE A 114 19.71 27.85 12.14
C PHE A 114 18.64 26.75 12.21
N ILE A 115 18.81 25.60 11.60
CA ILE A 115 17.69 24.67 11.38
C ILE A 115 17.50 23.66 12.51
N CYS A 116 18.51 23.30 13.26
CA CYS A 116 18.32 22.49 14.46
C CYS A 116 17.55 23.22 15.57
N PRO A 117 17.84 24.49 15.80
CA PRO A 117 16.99 25.38 16.59
C PRO A 117 15.59 25.54 16.02
N ILE A 118 15.48 25.63 14.70
CA ILE A 118 14.21 25.80 14.00
C ILE A 118 13.32 24.55 14.15
N LEU A 119 13.82 23.31 14.13
CA LEU A 119 12.98 22.10 14.32
C LEU A 119 12.48 21.97 15.77
N PHE A 120 13.23 22.40 16.76
CA PHE A 120 12.73 22.49 18.14
C PHE A 120 11.77 23.69 18.30
N LEU A 121 12.12 24.84 17.69
CA LEU A 121 11.24 25.98 17.59
C LEU A 121 9.97 25.64 16.82
N ILE A 122 10.07 24.90 15.74
CA ILE A 122 8.96 24.46 14.91
C ILE A 122 8.02 23.53 15.68
N SER A 123 8.50 22.64 16.55
CA SER A 123 7.63 21.88 17.47
C SER A 123 6.99 22.79 18.53
N PHE A 124 7.71 23.78 19.01
CA PHE A 124 7.20 24.76 19.99
C PHE A 124 6.38 25.86 19.31
N VAL A 125 6.82 26.38 18.14
CA VAL A 125 6.09 27.35 17.31
C VAL A 125 4.89 26.66 16.62
N GLY A 126 4.97 25.36 16.30
CA GLY A 126 3.83 24.58 15.87
C GLY A 126 2.74 24.52 16.96
N ILE A 127 3.12 24.21 18.21
CA ILE A 127 2.21 24.30 19.35
C ILE A 127 1.77 25.75 19.59
N PHE A 128 2.65 26.71 19.43
CA PHE A 128 2.37 28.14 19.65
C PHE A 128 1.61 28.78 18.48
N ALA A 129 1.95 28.45 17.21
CA ALA A 129 1.15 28.85 16.03
C ALA A 129 -0.21 28.17 16.02
N ALA A 130 -0.29 27.01 16.65
CA ALA A 130 -1.52 26.31 16.92
C ALA A 130 -2.38 27.04 17.94
N ILE A 131 -1.78 27.42 19.05
CA ILE A 131 -2.43 28.23 20.07
C ILE A 131 -2.78 29.63 19.51
N THR A 132 -1.89 30.22 18.67
CA THR A 132 -2.16 31.51 18.01
C THR A 132 -3.20 31.41 16.91
N LYS A 133 -3.28 30.35 16.10
CA LYS A 133 -4.42 30.13 15.19
C LYS A 133 -5.74 29.92 15.93
N PHE A 134 -5.72 29.26 17.07
CA PHE A 134 -6.86 29.12 17.96
C PHE A 134 -7.28 30.48 18.55
N LEU A 135 -6.33 31.27 19.01
CA LEU A 135 -6.55 32.63 19.51
C LEU A 135 -6.94 33.60 18.37
N CYS A 136 -6.43 33.39 17.13
CA CYS A 136 -6.83 34.19 15.96
C CYS A 136 -8.28 33.98 15.50
N LYS A 137 -8.86 32.81 15.72
CA LYS A 137 -10.32 32.63 15.53
C LYS A 137 -11.14 33.44 16.53
N ILE A 138 -10.55 33.76 17.67
CA ILE A 138 -11.22 34.52 18.76
C ILE A 138 -10.96 36.02 18.63
N THR A 139 -9.83 36.48 18.08
CA THR A 139 -9.49 37.90 18.04
C THR A 139 -8.67 38.30 16.80
N LYS A 140 -9.31 38.64 15.71
CA LYS A 140 -8.67 39.17 14.47
C LYS A 140 -7.89 40.48 14.66
N LYS A 141 -7.88 41.12 15.83
CA LYS A 141 -7.34 42.47 16.07
C LYS A 141 -6.08 42.57 16.92
N ILE A 142 -5.62 41.52 17.58
CA ILE A 142 -4.48 41.58 18.55
C ILE A 142 -3.16 41.04 17.98
N ILE A 143 -3.15 40.41 16.81
CA ILE A 143 -2.10 39.47 16.38
C ILE A 143 -0.90 40.08 15.64
N SER A 144 -1.05 41.23 15.00
CA SER A 144 0.11 41.79 14.26
C SER A 144 1.25 42.30 15.18
N ILE A 145 0.93 42.60 16.43
CA ILE A 145 1.91 43.15 17.40
C ILE A 145 2.62 42.05 18.18
N THR A 146 1.92 40.94 18.51
CA THR A 146 2.48 39.84 19.29
C THR A 146 3.38 38.88 18.48
N ALA A 147 3.11 38.63 17.22
CA ALA A 147 3.91 37.73 16.39
C ALA A 147 5.35 38.25 16.20
N ASN A 148 5.52 39.56 15.97
CA ASN A 148 6.83 40.18 15.84
C ASN A 148 7.62 40.21 17.17
N THR A 149 6.92 40.36 18.29
CA THR A 149 7.54 40.38 19.63
C THR A 149 7.97 38.98 20.05
N VAL A 150 7.16 37.96 19.73
CA VAL A 150 7.46 36.54 19.98
C VAL A 150 8.63 36.07 19.11
N LEU A 151 8.68 36.42 17.82
CA LEU A 151 9.82 36.15 16.94
C LEU A 151 11.12 36.78 17.46
N LYS A 152 11.08 38.04 17.89
CA LYS A 152 12.26 38.74 18.49
C LYS A 152 12.67 38.13 19.84
N PHE A 153 11.72 37.64 20.64
CA PHE A 153 12.00 36.95 21.91
C PHE A 153 12.68 35.62 21.65
N PHE A 154 12.24 34.86 20.66
CA PHE A 154 12.85 33.59 20.27
C PHE A 154 14.23 33.79 19.61
N GLU A 155 14.44 34.79 18.75
CA GLU A 155 15.76 35.14 18.25
C GLU A 155 16.78 35.45 19.39
N LYS A 156 16.30 36.07 20.47
CA LYS A 156 17.14 36.40 21.64
C LYS A 156 17.44 35.17 22.51
N LEU A 157 16.52 34.22 22.63
CA LEU A 157 16.67 32.97 23.38
C LEU A 157 17.67 32.01 22.71
N PHE A 158 17.74 32.02 21.38
CA PHE A 158 18.56 31.10 20.61
C PHE A 158 20.01 31.54 20.36
N ARG A 159 20.36 32.74 20.75
CA ARG A 159 21.77 33.18 20.70
C ARG A 159 22.65 32.56 21.79
N LYS A 160 22.12 31.74 22.72
CA LYS A 160 22.89 31.07 23.78
C LYS A 160 23.13 29.58 23.50
N LYS A 161 24.36 29.18 23.63
CA LYS A 161 25.09 27.95 23.29
C LYS A 161 24.64 26.61 23.96
N THR A 162 23.34 26.29 24.20
CA THR A 162 22.93 25.05 24.89
C THR A 162 22.24 24.03 23.99
N PHE A 163 22.72 23.87 22.76
CA PHE A 163 21.93 23.34 21.66
C PHE A 163 22.14 21.86 21.28
N ASN A 164 23.12 21.13 21.85
CA ASN A 164 23.46 19.77 21.41
C ASN A 164 22.49 18.65 21.85
N ASN A 165 21.69 18.86 22.89
CA ASN A 165 20.80 17.82 23.40
C ASN A 165 19.38 17.85 22.79
N SER A 166 18.94 18.99 22.29
CA SER A 166 17.56 19.18 21.81
C SER A 166 17.30 18.53 20.45
N SER A 167 18.35 18.43 19.63
CA SER A 167 18.28 17.80 18.31
C SER A 167 18.13 16.27 18.35
N GLN A 168 18.73 15.64 19.37
CA GLN A 168 18.58 14.21 19.61
C GLN A 168 17.17 13.87 20.10
N ILE A 169 16.53 14.76 20.86
CA ILE A 169 15.17 14.60 21.35
C ILE A 169 14.16 14.66 20.21
N LEU A 170 14.33 15.56 19.24
CA LEU A 170 13.44 15.67 18.05
C LEU A 170 13.55 14.47 17.11
N LEU A 171 14.77 13.97 16.89
CA LEU A 171 14.97 12.72 16.16
C LEU A 171 14.43 11.50 16.89
N SER A 172 14.54 11.48 18.24
CA SER A 172 13.91 10.44 19.06
C SER A 172 12.38 10.52 19.08
N TRP A 173 11.81 11.69 18.87
CA TRP A 173 10.37 11.89 18.76
C TRP A 173 9.80 11.39 17.43
N TYR A 174 10.51 11.58 16.32
CA TYR A 174 10.12 11.03 15.01
C TYR A 174 10.41 9.53 14.92
N SER A 175 11.51 9.09 15.52
CA SER A 175 11.94 7.70 15.50
C SER A 175 11.74 7.01 16.84
N ALA A 176 10.54 6.63 17.19
CA ALA A 176 10.39 5.58 18.21
C ALA A 176 11.08 4.27 17.79
N LYS A 177 11.51 4.15 16.52
CA LYS A 177 12.41 3.08 16.03
C LYS A 177 13.26 3.62 14.88
N SER A 178 14.56 3.69 15.07
CA SER A 178 15.62 4.16 14.15
C SER A 178 15.61 3.58 12.72
N ARG A 179 14.77 2.60 12.41
CA ARG A 179 14.72 1.91 11.11
C ARG A 179 14.15 2.78 9.98
N GLY A 180 13.04 3.48 10.20
CA GLY A 180 12.38 4.28 9.15
C GLY A 180 13.25 5.42 8.62
N ILE A 181 13.96 6.14 9.50
CA ILE A 181 14.87 7.21 9.11
C ILE A 181 16.08 6.66 8.34
N LYS A 182 16.62 5.52 8.77
CA LYS A 182 17.73 4.86 8.04
C LYS A 182 17.29 4.44 6.64
N ASN A 183 16.14 3.81 6.52
CA ASN A 183 15.61 3.39 5.22
C ASN A 183 15.38 4.60 4.30
N PHE A 184 14.80 5.69 4.83
CA PHE A 184 14.64 6.92 4.07
C PHE A 184 15.99 7.53 3.65
N TYR A 185 16.96 7.58 4.56
CA TYR A 185 18.30 8.09 4.24
C TYR A 185 18.94 7.32 3.09
N TYR A 186 18.86 6.00 3.13
CA TYR A 186 19.38 5.15 2.07
C TYR A 186 18.65 5.36 0.73
N ALA A 187 17.34 5.34 0.77
CA ALA A 187 16.52 5.54 -0.42
C ALA A 187 16.81 6.93 -1.07
N TYR A 188 16.86 7.96 -0.25
CA TYR A 188 17.19 9.31 -0.73
C TYR A 188 18.62 9.41 -1.26
N ARG A 189 19.57 8.71 -0.68
CA ARG A 189 20.96 8.67 -1.17
C ARG A 189 21.05 8.03 -2.54
N VAL A 190 20.40 6.88 -2.76
CA VAL A 190 20.31 6.23 -4.08
C VAL A 190 19.69 7.21 -5.09
N PHE A 191 18.57 7.81 -4.74
CA PHE A 191 17.89 8.82 -5.56
C PHE A 191 18.76 10.05 -5.87
N LYS A 192 19.58 10.49 -4.92
CA LYS A 192 20.45 11.67 -5.09
C LYS A 192 21.69 11.39 -5.92
N CYS A 193 22.28 10.20 -5.79
CA CYS A 193 23.53 9.83 -6.45
C CYS A 193 23.34 9.35 -7.88
N ASN A 194 22.10 9.06 -8.30
CA ASN A 194 21.75 8.60 -9.63
C ASN A 194 20.73 9.56 -10.28
N SER A 195 20.65 9.53 -11.61
CA SER A 195 19.65 10.27 -12.38
C SER A 195 18.59 9.29 -12.85
N PHE A 196 17.33 9.55 -12.51
CA PHE A 196 16.19 8.76 -12.95
C PHE A 196 15.19 9.65 -13.68
N ASP A 197 14.59 9.14 -14.73
CA ASP A 197 13.58 9.84 -15.54
C ASP A 197 12.15 9.61 -15.02
N LEU A 198 11.92 8.52 -14.27
CA LEU A 198 10.63 8.17 -13.66
C LEU A 198 10.86 7.31 -12.41
N LEU A 199 10.06 7.54 -11.36
CA LEU A 199 9.96 6.63 -10.22
C LEU A 199 8.59 5.94 -10.20
N ILE A 200 8.61 4.61 -9.96
CA ILE A 200 7.40 3.77 -9.89
C ILE A 200 7.30 3.15 -8.50
N PHE A 201 6.10 3.18 -7.93
CA PHE A 201 5.78 2.69 -6.60
C PHE A 201 4.57 1.74 -6.66
N GLY A 202 4.49 0.76 -5.77
CA GLY A 202 3.31 -0.11 -5.61
C GLY A 202 2.24 0.49 -4.70
N GLN A 203 2.63 1.36 -3.77
CA GLN A 203 1.74 2.01 -2.81
C GLN A 203 2.38 3.24 -2.17
N GLU A 204 1.55 4.07 -1.54
CA GLU A 204 1.99 5.23 -0.77
C GLU A 204 1.09 5.47 0.44
N PHE A 205 1.72 5.80 1.57
CA PHE A 205 1.05 6.23 2.80
C PHE A 205 1.72 7.47 3.38
N PRO A 206 0.97 8.38 4.03
CA PRO A 206 1.52 9.58 4.65
C PRO A 206 2.67 9.26 5.60
N GLY A 207 3.81 9.94 5.42
CA GLY A 207 5.01 9.75 6.23
C GLY A 207 5.82 8.49 5.93
N SER A 208 5.46 7.71 4.91
CA SER A 208 6.27 6.60 4.41
C SER A 208 7.51 7.07 3.65
N VAL A 209 8.44 6.16 3.38
CA VAL A 209 9.59 6.44 2.52
C VAL A 209 9.12 6.85 1.13
N ASN A 210 8.08 6.21 0.61
CA ASN A 210 7.52 6.51 -0.71
C ASN A 210 6.99 7.94 -0.79
N SER A 211 6.20 8.42 0.20
CA SER A 211 5.69 9.80 0.20
C SER A 211 6.80 10.84 0.21
N LEU A 212 7.89 10.55 0.94
CA LEU A 212 9.05 11.44 0.99
C LEU A 212 9.85 11.46 -0.33
N LEU A 213 10.01 10.30 -0.98
CA LEU A 213 10.64 10.21 -2.30
C LEU A 213 9.80 10.88 -3.39
N ILE A 214 8.49 10.70 -3.39
CA ILE A 214 7.56 11.36 -4.32
C ILE A 214 7.71 12.89 -4.19
N LYS A 215 7.74 13.41 -2.97
CA LYS A 215 7.97 14.84 -2.75
C LYS A 215 9.34 15.31 -3.23
N ALA A 216 10.38 14.49 -3.03
CA ALA A 216 11.73 14.79 -3.53
C ALA A 216 11.78 14.78 -5.08
N CYS A 217 11.01 13.90 -5.74
CA CYS A 217 10.84 13.86 -7.18
C CYS A 217 10.17 15.14 -7.69
N ASN A 218 9.06 15.56 -7.06
CA ASN A 218 8.36 16.79 -7.43
C ASN A 218 9.28 18.02 -7.36
N ASN A 219 10.14 18.10 -6.33
CA ASN A 219 11.11 19.18 -6.20
C ASN A 219 12.19 19.18 -7.31
N LYS A 220 12.32 18.11 -8.06
CA LYS A 220 13.25 17.96 -9.19
C LYS A 220 12.51 17.84 -10.53
N ASN A 221 11.19 17.98 -10.57
CA ASN A 221 10.33 17.77 -11.74
C ASN A 221 10.48 16.37 -12.35
N ILE A 222 10.76 15.36 -11.53
CA ILE A 222 10.79 13.96 -11.95
C ILE A 222 9.38 13.37 -11.77
N PRO A 223 8.75 12.84 -12.82
CA PRO A 223 7.43 12.24 -12.72
C PRO A 223 7.44 11.00 -11.82
N THR A 224 6.28 10.73 -11.21
CA THR A 224 6.06 9.58 -10.33
C THR A 224 4.79 8.86 -10.70
N LEU A 225 4.82 7.53 -10.67
CA LEU A 225 3.68 6.66 -10.97
C LEU A 225 3.45 5.69 -9.82
N ILE A 226 2.20 5.58 -9.35
CA ILE A 226 1.77 4.48 -8.48
C ILE A 226 1.03 3.46 -9.33
N ILE A 227 1.46 2.20 -9.26
CA ILE A 227 0.78 1.03 -9.81
C ILE A 227 0.32 0.18 -8.63
N PRO A 228 -0.93 0.31 -8.15
CA PRO A 228 -1.39 -0.38 -6.97
C PRO A 228 -1.33 -1.91 -7.15
N PHE A 229 -0.74 -2.62 -6.20
CA PHE A 229 -0.71 -4.09 -6.19
C PHE A 229 -1.84 -4.71 -5.35
N ALA A 230 -2.53 -3.90 -4.54
CA ALA A 230 -3.68 -4.29 -3.74
C ALA A 230 -4.72 -3.18 -3.72
N VAL A 231 -5.99 -3.56 -3.60
CA VAL A 231 -7.09 -2.63 -3.36
C VAL A 231 -7.03 -2.16 -1.91
N GLY A 232 -7.11 -0.87 -1.69
CA GLY A 232 -7.14 -0.27 -0.36
C GLY A 232 -8.14 0.87 -0.28
N THR A 233 -8.88 0.95 0.81
CA THR A 233 -9.88 2.01 1.04
C THR A 233 -9.64 2.73 2.36
N THR A 234 -10.24 3.89 2.52
CA THR A 234 -10.24 4.64 3.79
C THR A 234 -10.78 3.79 4.94
N LYS A 235 -11.80 2.96 4.67
CA LYS A 235 -12.41 2.11 5.69
C LYS A 235 -11.47 1.03 6.19
N GLU A 236 -10.76 0.37 5.29
CA GLU A 236 -9.72 -0.60 5.64
C GLU A 236 -8.61 0.05 6.48
N ILE A 237 -8.17 1.24 6.07
CA ILE A 237 -7.15 1.99 6.79
C ILE A 237 -7.60 2.31 8.22
N VAL A 238 -8.81 2.85 8.40
CA VAL A 238 -9.29 3.24 9.73
C VAL A 238 -9.51 2.04 10.63
N GLU A 239 -10.01 0.94 10.08
CA GLU A 239 -10.21 -0.30 10.83
C GLU A 239 -8.86 -0.88 11.31
N SER A 240 -7.82 -0.83 10.48
CA SER A 240 -6.47 -1.31 10.85
C SER A 240 -5.84 -0.52 12.00
N LEU A 241 -6.35 0.68 12.29
CA LEU A 241 -5.88 1.56 13.36
C LEU A 241 -6.82 1.56 14.59
N TYR A 242 -8.06 1.07 14.44
CA TYR A 242 -9.13 1.20 15.43
C TYR A 242 -8.77 0.66 16.82
N ASP A 243 -8.09 -0.47 16.88
CA ASP A 243 -7.69 -1.13 18.12
C ASP A 243 -6.41 -0.55 18.74
N LYS A 244 -5.84 0.51 18.15
CA LYS A 244 -4.56 1.10 18.60
C LYS A 244 -4.80 2.46 19.23
N ASP A 245 -4.84 2.52 20.55
CA ASP A 245 -5.12 3.75 21.31
C ASP A 245 -4.21 4.94 20.96
N ILE A 246 -3.00 4.68 20.47
CA ILE A 246 -2.06 5.74 20.09
C ILE A 246 -2.59 6.67 18.99
N PHE A 247 -3.59 6.24 18.23
CA PHE A 247 -4.26 7.03 17.18
C PHE A 247 -5.55 7.70 17.67
N ASP A 248 -6.02 7.41 18.88
CA ASP A 248 -7.17 8.11 19.46
C ASP A 248 -6.80 9.57 19.75
N VAL A 249 -7.72 10.49 19.42
CA VAL A 249 -7.54 11.93 19.69
C VAL A 249 -7.31 12.20 21.17
N SER A 250 -7.96 11.44 22.05
CA SER A 250 -7.88 11.62 23.51
C SER A 250 -6.61 11.02 24.13
N SER A 251 -5.87 10.20 23.41
CA SER A 251 -4.75 9.45 23.98
C SER A 251 -3.54 10.30 24.39
N SER A 252 -3.43 11.51 23.85
CA SER A 252 -2.35 12.44 24.22
C SER A 252 -2.69 13.90 23.92
N ILE A 253 -2.04 14.83 24.65
CA ILE A 253 -2.18 16.28 24.39
C ILE A 253 -1.77 16.62 22.96
N THR A 254 -0.73 15.98 22.40
CA THR A 254 -0.29 16.21 21.02
C THR A 254 -1.33 15.75 20.00
N ASN A 255 -2.01 14.62 20.23
CA ASN A 255 -3.10 14.17 19.39
C ASN A 255 -4.29 15.13 19.43
N TYR A 256 -4.67 15.57 20.63
CA TYR A 256 -5.75 16.54 20.81
C TYR A 256 -5.46 17.86 20.07
N LEU A 257 -4.26 18.43 20.25
CA LEU A 257 -3.85 19.65 19.56
C LEU A 257 -3.79 19.45 18.03
N ALA A 258 -3.27 18.32 17.57
CA ALA A 258 -3.28 18.01 16.12
C ALA A 258 -4.70 17.95 15.55
N SER A 259 -5.64 17.38 16.30
CA SER A 259 -7.05 17.32 15.89
C SER A 259 -7.73 18.69 15.78
N LEU A 260 -7.32 19.66 16.59
CA LEU A 260 -7.85 21.02 16.54
C LEU A 260 -7.31 21.81 15.34
N LEU A 261 -6.04 21.61 15.01
CA LEU A 261 -5.35 22.42 14.00
C LEU A 261 -5.43 21.85 12.60
N TYR A 262 -5.48 20.53 12.49
CA TYR A 262 -5.45 19.78 11.25
C TYR A 262 -6.63 18.81 11.20
N PRO A 263 -7.87 19.29 11.04
CA PRO A 263 -9.08 18.47 11.10
C PRO A 263 -9.18 17.44 9.97
N ASN A 264 -8.47 17.62 8.86
CA ASN A 264 -8.38 16.66 7.76
C ASN A 264 -7.71 15.33 8.15
N TRP A 265 -6.95 15.30 9.24
CA TRP A 265 -6.35 14.08 9.78
C TRP A 265 -7.31 13.25 10.65
N ILE A 266 -8.53 13.75 10.90
CA ILE A 266 -9.52 13.08 11.76
C ILE A 266 -10.42 12.19 10.91
N ASN A 267 -10.72 11.00 11.46
CA ASN A 267 -11.80 10.15 11.02
C ASN A 267 -12.68 9.76 12.22
N PHE A 268 -13.99 9.70 11.99
CA PHE A 268 -14.95 9.20 12.98
C PHE A 268 -15.33 7.77 12.61
N TYR A 269 -15.01 6.83 13.47
CA TYR A 269 -15.26 5.43 13.20
C TYR A 269 -15.70 4.68 14.47
N LYS A 270 -16.80 3.93 14.41
CA LYS A 270 -17.36 3.14 15.53
C LYS A 270 -17.37 3.92 16.86
N GLY A 271 -17.79 5.19 16.82
CA GLY A 271 -17.88 6.07 18.00
C GLY A 271 -16.55 6.67 18.50
N LYS A 272 -15.41 6.32 17.92
CA LYS A 272 -14.09 6.90 18.23
C LYS A 272 -13.72 8.01 17.24
N LYS A 273 -13.00 9.01 17.75
CA LYS A 273 -12.39 10.09 16.97
C LYS A 273 -10.90 9.80 16.83
N MET A 274 -10.50 9.41 15.63
CA MET A 274 -9.16 8.86 15.35
C MET A 274 -8.34 9.76 14.45
N LEU A 275 -7.03 9.74 14.62
CA LEU A 275 -6.04 10.35 13.74
C LEU A 275 -5.38 9.28 12.85
N ARG A 276 -5.08 9.66 11.61
CA ARG A 276 -4.37 8.78 10.66
C ARG A 276 -2.94 8.44 11.11
N LEU A 277 -2.29 9.38 11.80
CA LEU A 277 -0.96 9.27 12.40
C LEU A 277 -1.01 9.88 13.81
N THR A 278 0.02 9.63 14.61
CA THR A 278 0.12 10.30 15.91
C THR A 278 0.28 11.81 15.76
N GLY A 279 -0.21 12.60 16.71
CA GLY A 279 -0.15 14.06 16.65
C GLY A 279 1.25 14.61 16.40
N LYS A 280 2.29 13.97 16.97
CA LYS A 280 3.70 14.34 16.72
C LYS A 280 4.10 14.18 15.24
N GLN A 281 3.69 13.08 14.61
CA GLN A 281 3.95 12.82 13.20
C GLN A 281 3.18 13.79 12.31
N ILE A 282 1.92 14.09 12.65
CA ILE A 282 1.10 15.07 11.94
C ILE A 282 1.77 16.44 11.97
N PHE A 283 2.17 16.93 13.15
CA PHE A 283 2.88 18.19 13.26
C PHE A 283 4.15 18.23 12.40
N PHE A 284 4.92 17.15 12.41
CA PHE A 284 6.13 17.08 11.58
C PHE A 284 5.80 17.18 10.08
N LEU A 285 4.83 16.40 9.58
CA LEU A 285 4.48 16.41 8.16
C LEU A 285 3.90 17.75 7.71
N GLU A 286 3.02 18.35 8.52
CA GLU A 286 2.41 19.66 8.22
C GLU A 286 3.46 20.77 8.18
N LEU A 287 4.39 20.79 9.13
CA LEU A 287 5.44 21.80 9.21
C LEU A 287 6.48 21.67 8.08
N MET A 288 6.76 20.44 7.65
CA MET A 288 7.69 20.16 6.57
C MET A 288 7.07 20.27 5.16
N GLY A 289 5.76 20.57 5.07
CA GLY A 289 5.05 20.61 3.80
C GLY A 289 4.97 19.23 3.12
N LEU A 290 4.90 18.17 3.94
CA LEU A 290 4.85 16.76 3.52
C LEU A 290 3.46 16.13 3.78
N ALA A 291 2.54 16.90 4.35
CA ALA A 291 1.18 16.47 4.62
C ALA A 291 0.38 16.38 3.31
N PRO A 292 -0.28 15.25 3.02
CA PRO A 292 -1.18 15.15 1.88
C PRO A 292 -2.49 15.92 2.16
N GLU A 293 -3.18 16.30 1.11
CA GLU A 293 -4.46 17.00 1.22
C GLU A 293 -5.54 16.12 1.90
N HIS A 294 -5.58 14.83 1.54
CA HIS A 294 -6.52 13.85 2.07
C HIS A 294 -5.79 12.69 2.76
N PRO A 295 -5.35 12.83 4.03
CA PRO A 295 -4.49 11.85 4.70
C PRO A 295 -5.08 10.43 4.82
N TRP A 296 -6.39 10.30 4.76
CA TRP A 296 -7.11 9.03 4.87
C TRP A 296 -7.29 8.29 3.54
N LEU A 297 -7.07 8.97 2.42
CA LEU A 297 -7.14 8.35 1.11
C LEU A 297 -5.82 7.63 0.81
N PRO A 298 -5.83 6.35 0.37
CA PRO A 298 -4.60 5.67 -0.05
C PRO A 298 -4.01 6.34 -1.30
N ASN A 299 -2.69 6.29 -1.41
CA ASN A 299 -1.92 6.78 -2.56
C ASN A 299 -2.05 8.30 -2.83
N ASN A 300 -2.39 9.09 -1.81
CA ASN A 300 -2.69 10.52 -1.93
C ASN A 300 -1.55 11.43 -1.47
N SER A 301 -0.33 11.24 -1.95
CA SER A 301 0.76 12.19 -1.72
C SER A 301 1.38 12.66 -3.01
N PHE A 302 1.10 13.84 -3.47
CA PHE A 302 1.89 14.54 -4.52
C PHE A 302 2.29 13.69 -5.75
N VAL A 303 1.70 12.53 -5.99
CA VAL A 303 2.01 11.63 -7.11
C VAL A 303 1.62 12.26 -8.43
N THR A 304 2.40 12.04 -9.50
CA THR A 304 2.05 12.57 -10.83
C THR A 304 0.86 11.81 -11.42
N LYS A 305 0.87 10.46 -11.35
CA LYS A 305 -0.23 9.60 -11.85
C LYS A 305 -0.41 8.37 -10.97
N ILE A 306 -1.65 7.88 -10.92
CA ILE A 306 -2.03 6.57 -10.37
C ILE A 306 -2.62 5.73 -11.51
N ALA A 307 -2.08 4.52 -11.70
CA ALA A 307 -2.64 3.52 -12.59
C ALA A 307 -3.78 2.79 -11.88
N VAL A 308 -5.02 3.20 -12.14
CA VAL A 308 -6.21 2.68 -11.44
C VAL A 308 -6.66 1.38 -12.08
N GLU A 309 -6.88 0.36 -11.26
CA GLU A 309 -7.12 -1.01 -11.72
C GLU A 309 -8.55 -1.28 -12.18
N SER A 310 -9.54 -0.46 -11.79
CA SER A 310 -10.96 -0.72 -12.09
C SER A 310 -11.80 0.56 -12.07
N GLU A 311 -12.95 0.52 -12.73
CA GLU A 311 -13.93 1.62 -12.69
C GLU A 311 -14.47 1.85 -11.28
N LYS A 312 -14.62 0.79 -10.48
CA LYS A 312 -15.04 0.88 -9.07
C LYS A 312 -14.05 1.71 -8.26
N MET A 313 -12.74 1.45 -8.39
CA MET A 313 -11.72 2.24 -7.70
C MET A 313 -11.56 3.64 -8.30
N PHE A 314 -11.71 3.81 -9.60
CA PHE A 314 -11.71 5.13 -10.23
C PHE A 314 -12.85 6.00 -9.65
N SER A 315 -14.07 5.46 -9.60
CA SER A 315 -15.22 6.12 -8.99
C SER A 315 -15.04 6.39 -7.49
N TYR A 316 -14.38 5.48 -6.78
CA TYR A 316 -14.03 5.67 -5.37
C TYR A 316 -13.11 6.89 -5.19
N TYR A 317 -12.02 6.99 -5.95
CA TYR A 317 -11.13 8.15 -5.92
C TYR A 317 -11.88 9.46 -6.25
N GLN A 318 -12.74 9.44 -7.27
CA GLN A 318 -13.57 10.60 -7.63
C GLN A 318 -14.50 11.01 -6.49
N SER A 319 -15.18 10.05 -5.85
CA SER A 319 -16.09 10.32 -4.72
C SER A 319 -15.38 10.96 -3.52
N MET A 320 -14.08 10.64 -3.37
CA MET A 320 -13.20 11.23 -2.36
C MET A 320 -12.56 12.55 -2.80
N LYS A 321 -12.99 13.11 -3.94
CA LYS A 321 -12.50 14.38 -4.54
C LYS A 321 -11.01 14.35 -4.90
N PHE A 322 -10.48 13.18 -5.24
CA PHE A 322 -9.12 13.08 -5.74
C PHE A 322 -9.03 13.73 -7.13
N PRO A 323 -7.94 14.44 -7.46
CA PRO A 323 -7.78 15.10 -8.75
C PRO A 323 -7.83 14.11 -9.91
N VAL A 324 -8.87 14.19 -10.76
CA VAL A 324 -9.13 13.23 -11.85
C VAL A 324 -7.96 13.19 -12.85
N HIS A 325 -7.29 14.33 -13.08
CA HIS A 325 -6.16 14.40 -13.99
C HIS A 325 -4.95 13.55 -13.53
N GLN A 326 -4.86 13.20 -12.24
CA GLN A 326 -3.83 12.30 -11.72
C GLN A 326 -4.22 10.81 -11.83
N LEU A 327 -5.46 10.49 -12.17
CA LEU A 327 -5.95 9.13 -12.34
C LEU A 327 -5.80 8.67 -13.80
N SER A 328 -5.43 7.43 -14.00
CA SER A 328 -5.42 6.76 -15.29
C SER A 328 -6.02 5.36 -15.14
N LEU A 329 -7.18 5.13 -15.74
CA LEU A 329 -7.82 3.81 -15.72
C LEU A 329 -7.06 2.87 -16.65
N THR A 330 -6.29 1.96 -16.07
CA THR A 330 -5.40 1.05 -16.80
C THR A 330 -5.83 -0.42 -16.75
N GLY A 331 -6.59 -0.80 -15.75
CA GLY A 331 -6.69 -2.19 -15.33
C GLY A 331 -5.46 -2.59 -14.52
N SER A 332 -5.45 -3.80 -13.99
CA SER A 332 -4.31 -4.36 -13.27
C SER A 332 -3.63 -5.48 -14.06
N LEU A 333 -2.36 -5.75 -13.76
CA LEU A 333 -1.64 -6.87 -14.39
C LEU A 333 -2.28 -8.23 -14.07
N SER A 334 -2.84 -8.35 -12.89
CA SER A 334 -3.58 -9.56 -12.49
C SER A 334 -4.83 -9.78 -13.35
N ASP A 335 -5.42 -8.74 -13.93
CA ASP A 335 -6.54 -8.87 -14.87
C ASP A 335 -6.10 -9.52 -16.19
N ASP A 336 -4.94 -9.15 -16.71
CA ASP A 336 -4.38 -9.77 -17.94
C ASP A 336 -4.05 -11.25 -17.68
N ILE A 337 -3.49 -11.59 -16.50
CA ILE A 337 -3.22 -12.98 -16.10
C ILE A 337 -4.55 -13.75 -15.96
N LEU A 338 -5.58 -13.11 -15.41
CA LEU A 338 -6.92 -13.71 -15.27
C LEU A 338 -7.55 -14.01 -16.64
N VAL A 339 -7.35 -13.12 -17.64
CA VAL A 339 -7.77 -13.34 -19.03
C VAL A 339 -7.03 -14.51 -19.65
N GLU A 340 -5.70 -14.54 -19.54
CA GLU A 340 -4.87 -15.64 -20.05
C GLU A 340 -5.26 -16.99 -19.41
N ALA A 341 -5.36 -17.01 -18.08
CA ALA A 341 -5.79 -18.20 -17.36
C ALA A 341 -7.22 -18.64 -17.75
N THR A 342 -8.11 -17.67 -18.04
CA THR A 342 -9.47 -17.96 -18.49
C THR A 342 -9.51 -18.61 -19.87
N THR A 343 -8.68 -18.12 -20.80
CA THR A 343 -8.55 -18.69 -22.16
C THR A 343 -8.13 -20.16 -22.09
N ASN A 344 -7.26 -20.51 -21.15
CA ASN A 344 -6.78 -21.88 -20.91
C ASN A 344 -7.55 -22.61 -19.80
N GLY A 345 -8.71 -22.11 -19.39
CA GLY A 345 -9.41 -22.50 -18.16
C GLY A 345 -9.77 -24.00 -18.08
N GLN A 346 -10.21 -24.61 -19.18
CA GLN A 346 -10.52 -26.04 -19.22
C GLN A 346 -9.28 -26.92 -19.00
N GLU A 347 -8.18 -26.56 -19.65
CA GLU A 347 -6.91 -27.30 -19.50
C GLU A 347 -6.37 -27.14 -18.07
N ILE A 348 -6.41 -25.91 -17.52
CA ILE A 348 -6.01 -25.64 -16.13
C ILE A 348 -6.89 -26.42 -15.16
N LYS A 349 -8.22 -26.41 -15.33
CA LYS A 349 -9.16 -27.19 -14.51
C LYS A 349 -8.81 -28.68 -14.54
N LYS A 350 -8.60 -29.24 -15.74
CA LYS A 350 -8.25 -30.64 -15.90
C LYS A 350 -6.93 -31.00 -15.18
N LYS A 351 -5.89 -30.17 -15.31
CA LYS A 351 -4.60 -30.37 -14.63
C LYS A 351 -4.73 -30.33 -13.10
N ILE A 352 -5.48 -29.34 -12.58
CA ILE A 352 -5.72 -29.19 -11.14
C ILE A 352 -6.52 -30.38 -10.61
N CYS A 353 -7.63 -30.77 -11.29
CA CYS A 353 -8.43 -31.90 -10.89
C CYS A 353 -7.65 -33.21 -10.91
N GLN A 354 -6.84 -33.45 -11.95
CA GLN A 354 -5.98 -34.62 -12.02
C GLN A 354 -4.95 -34.66 -10.87
N LYS A 355 -4.29 -33.53 -10.59
CA LYS A 355 -3.30 -33.42 -9.51
C LYS A 355 -3.93 -33.68 -8.14
N MET A 356 -5.16 -33.24 -7.93
CA MET A 356 -5.87 -33.33 -6.65
C MET A 356 -6.81 -34.53 -6.56
N ASN A 357 -6.85 -35.37 -7.60
CA ASN A 357 -7.80 -36.51 -7.72
C ASN A 357 -9.26 -36.08 -7.56
N LEU A 358 -9.65 -34.99 -8.21
CA LEU A 358 -11.01 -34.45 -8.25
C LEU A 358 -11.69 -34.76 -9.58
N ASP A 359 -13.01 -34.83 -9.58
CA ASP A 359 -13.81 -34.97 -10.79
C ASP A 359 -13.87 -33.62 -11.55
N PRO A 360 -13.37 -33.53 -12.79
CA PRO A 360 -13.37 -32.29 -13.57
C PRO A 360 -14.78 -31.84 -14.01
N GLU A 361 -15.77 -32.76 -14.02
CA GLU A 361 -17.14 -32.44 -14.41
C GLU A 361 -17.93 -31.78 -13.27
N LYS A 362 -17.48 -31.93 -12.03
CA LYS A 362 -18.11 -31.27 -10.89
C LYS A 362 -17.79 -29.80 -10.83
N PRO A 363 -18.74 -28.96 -10.37
CA PRO A 363 -18.46 -27.59 -10.01
C PRO A 363 -17.46 -27.53 -8.85
N ILE A 364 -16.60 -26.51 -8.86
CA ILE A 364 -15.55 -26.31 -7.85
C ILE A 364 -15.97 -25.20 -6.89
N LEU A 365 -15.95 -25.52 -5.59
CA LEU A 365 -15.98 -24.55 -4.50
C LEU A 365 -14.54 -24.27 -4.06
N LEU A 366 -14.08 -23.05 -4.31
CA LEU A 366 -12.76 -22.57 -3.90
C LEU A 366 -12.87 -21.77 -2.60
N CYS A 367 -12.20 -22.24 -1.55
CA CYS A 367 -12.10 -21.56 -0.28
C CYS A 367 -10.71 -20.91 -0.11
N ALA A 368 -10.64 -19.59 -0.21
CA ALA A 368 -9.47 -18.81 0.21
C ALA A 368 -9.46 -18.76 1.74
N TRP A 369 -8.62 -19.61 2.33
CA TRP A 369 -8.61 -19.85 3.77
C TRP A 369 -8.11 -18.64 4.55
N PRO A 370 -8.79 -18.22 5.65
CA PRO A 370 -8.40 -17.08 6.46
C PRO A 370 -7.04 -17.30 7.14
N THR A 371 -6.30 -16.21 7.32
CA THR A 371 -5.12 -16.19 8.19
C THR A 371 -5.51 -16.09 9.65
N ASP A 372 -4.60 -16.47 10.57
CA ASP A 372 -4.83 -16.24 12.00
C ASP A 372 -4.68 -14.75 12.35
N GLN A 373 -5.78 -14.12 12.76
CA GLN A 373 -5.85 -12.72 13.18
C GLN A 373 -6.25 -12.55 14.66
N PHE A 374 -6.43 -13.64 15.40
CA PHE A 374 -6.91 -13.58 16.79
C PHE A 374 -5.99 -12.76 17.71
N GLY A 375 -4.68 -12.81 17.50
CA GLY A 375 -3.71 -12.00 18.25
C GLY A 375 -3.65 -10.52 17.91
N SER A 376 -4.28 -10.12 16.80
CA SER A 376 -4.28 -8.73 16.32
C SER A 376 -5.62 -8.02 16.49
N ARG A 377 -6.67 -8.72 16.94
CA ARG A 377 -8.02 -8.17 17.17
C ARG A 377 -8.30 -8.08 18.68
N PHE A 378 -8.81 -6.92 19.10
CA PHE A 378 -9.20 -6.64 20.49
C PHE A 378 -10.71 -6.61 20.68
N VAL A 379 -11.49 -6.88 19.64
CA VAL A 379 -12.95 -7.02 19.71
C VAL A 379 -13.33 -8.43 20.11
N SER A 380 -14.51 -8.59 20.72
CA SER A 380 -15.06 -9.92 21.02
C SER A 380 -15.42 -10.62 19.70
N LEU A 381 -14.75 -11.72 19.41
CA LEU A 381 -15.01 -12.56 18.23
C LEU A 381 -15.93 -13.71 18.61
N GLU A 382 -16.65 -14.26 17.63
CA GLU A 382 -17.57 -15.40 17.78
C GLU A 382 -16.83 -16.66 18.26
N PHE A 383 -15.59 -16.88 17.77
CA PHE A 383 -14.74 -17.99 18.15
C PHE A 383 -13.66 -17.51 19.13
N LYS A 384 -13.28 -18.39 20.07
CA LYS A 384 -12.26 -18.07 21.10
C LYS A 384 -10.83 -18.08 20.54
N ASN A 385 -10.57 -18.81 19.46
CA ASN A 385 -9.26 -18.92 18.85
C ASN A 385 -9.36 -19.41 17.40
N TYR A 386 -8.23 -19.34 16.70
CA TYR A 386 -8.12 -19.74 15.29
C TYR A 386 -8.47 -21.20 15.04
N GLU A 387 -8.12 -22.12 15.97
CA GLU A 387 -8.43 -23.53 15.81
C GLU A 387 -9.94 -23.81 15.82
N GLN A 388 -10.69 -23.16 16.71
CA GLN A 388 -12.15 -23.29 16.73
C GLN A 388 -12.79 -22.77 15.45
N LEU A 389 -12.37 -21.61 14.95
CA LEU A 389 -12.80 -21.06 13.66
C LEU A 389 -12.52 -22.07 12.53
N CYS A 390 -11.30 -22.59 12.47
CA CYS A 390 -10.88 -23.54 11.43
C CYS A 390 -11.73 -24.83 11.47
N ARG A 391 -11.99 -25.37 12.65
CA ARG A 391 -12.81 -26.58 12.80
C ARG A 391 -14.25 -26.35 12.40
N ALA A 392 -14.85 -25.22 12.77
CA ALA A 392 -16.22 -24.88 12.38
C ALA A 392 -16.33 -24.72 10.86
N TRP A 393 -15.40 -24.00 10.26
CA TRP A 393 -15.36 -23.80 8.80
C TRP A 393 -15.13 -25.11 8.05
N ALA A 394 -14.14 -25.91 8.51
CA ALA A 394 -13.86 -27.22 7.95
C ALA A 394 -15.07 -28.16 7.99
N LYS A 395 -15.87 -28.12 9.05
CA LYS A 395 -17.09 -28.92 9.16
C LYS A 395 -18.09 -28.59 8.03
N CYS A 396 -18.35 -27.32 7.76
CA CYS A 396 -19.21 -26.91 6.65
C CYS A 396 -18.69 -27.40 5.29
N LEU A 397 -17.38 -27.23 5.02
CA LEU A 397 -16.79 -27.70 3.77
C LEU A 397 -16.84 -29.24 3.64
N LYS A 398 -16.66 -29.96 4.75
CA LYS A 398 -16.76 -31.45 4.74
C LYS A 398 -18.17 -31.93 4.45
N GLU A 399 -19.20 -31.25 4.93
CA GLU A 399 -20.59 -31.57 4.61
C GLU A 399 -20.85 -31.40 3.12
N ILE A 400 -20.40 -30.32 2.49
CA ILE A 400 -20.54 -30.07 1.05
C ILE A 400 -19.77 -31.11 0.22
N GLU A 401 -18.53 -31.42 0.62
CA GLU A 401 -17.74 -32.46 -0.05
C GLU A 401 -18.42 -33.80 -0.01
N ARG A 402 -18.97 -34.17 1.17
CA ARG A 402 -19.67 -35.45 1.36
C ARG A 402 -20.97 -35.55 0.55
N GLU A 403 -21.69 -34.46 0.31
CA GLU A 403 -22.85 -34.42 -0.59
C GLU A 403 -22.46 -34.72 -2.05
N GLY A 404 -21.19 -34.54 -2.39
CA GLY A 404 -20.64 -34.92 -3.68
C GLY A 404 -21.08 -34.05 -4.86
N LYS A 405 -21.79 -32.93 -4.61
CA LYS A 405 -22.24 -32.00 -5.65
C LYS A 405 -21.12 -31.04 -6.10
N TYR A 406 -20.21 -30.70 -5.20
CA TYR A 406 -19.07 -29.82 -5.45
C TYR A 406 -17.76 -30.54 -5.15
N SER A 407 -16.73 -30.24 -5.94
CA SER A 407 -15.33 -30.49 -5.59
C SER A 407 -14.84 -29.32 -4.74
N VAL A 408 -14.34 -29.59 -3.53
CA VAL A 408 -13.82 -28.55 -2.63
C VAL A 408 -12.32 -28.38 -2.84
N ILE A 409 -11.86 -27.11 -2.98
CA ILE A 409 -10.44 -26.76 -2.98
C ILE A 409 -10.19 -25.73 -1.89
N ILE A 410 -9.20 -25.97 -1.05
CA ILE A 410 -8.77 -25.07 0.03
C ILE A 410 -7.44 -24.43 -0.36
N ARG A 411 -7.42 -23.10 -0.49
CA ARG A 411 -6.22 -22.31 -0.81
C ARG A 411 -5.77 -21.51 0.40
N PRO A 412 -4.77 -21.98 1.15
CA PRO A 412 -4.22 -21.21 2.28
C PRO A 412 -3.54 -19.93 1.82
N HIS A 413 -3.63 -18.88 2.63
CA HIS A 413 -2.89 -17.65 2.40
C HIS A 413 -1.37 -17.93 2.53
N PRO A 414 -0.50 -17.24 1.78
CA PRO A 414 0.97 -17.47 1.82
C PRO A 414 1.60 -17.40 3.22
N VAL A 415 1.06 -16.57 4.13
CA VAL A 415 1.55 -16.44 5.51
C VAL A 415 0.95 -17.46 6.49
N THR A 416 0.01 -18.30 6.05
CA THR A 416 -0.62 -19.32 6.92
C THR A 416 0.40 -20.38 7.32
N ASN A 417 0.43 -20.73 8.62
CA ASN A 417 1.25 -21.85 9.09
C ASN A 417 0.70 -23.17 8.54
N LYS A 418 1.44 -23.74 7.56
CA LYS A 418 1.03 -24.93 6.82
C LYS A 418 0.92 -26.19 7.69
N GLU A 419 1.77 -26.32 8.72
CA GLU A 419 1.79 -27.47 9.62
C GLU A 419 0.54 -27.46 10.52
N ILE A 420 0.25 -26.32 11.14
CA ILE A 420 -0.92 -26.15 12.02
C ILE A 420 -2.20 -26.38 11.22
N LEU A 421 -2.34 -25.72 10.07
CA LEU A 421 -3.53 -25.89 9.24
C LEU A 421 -3.66 -27.33 8.73
N GLY A 422 -2.56 -27.94 8.25
CA GLY A 422 -2.57 -29.31 7.79
C GLY A 422 -2.94 -30.34 8.86
N LYS A 423 -2.59 -30.08 10.13
CA LYS A 423 -3.01 -30.89 11.28
C LYS A 423 -4.51 -30.76 11.54
N ILE A 424 -5.03 -29.52 11.55
CA ILE A 424 -6.48 -29.27 11.81
C ILE A 424 -7.32 -29.86 10.68
N LEU A 425 -6.98 -29.61 9.43
CA LEU A 425 -7.72 -30.14 8.27
C LEU A 425 -7.59 -31.65 8.13
N GLY A 426 -6.44 -32.23 8.56
CA GLY A 426 -6.26 -33.68 8.61
C GLY A 426 -7.21 -34.37 9.60
N GLN A 427 -7.50 -33.75 10.73
CA GLN A 427 -8.50 -34.23 11.70
C GLN A 427 -9.95 -34.10 11.21
N CYS A 428 -10.16 -33.31 10.15
CA CYS A 428 -11.47 -33.14 9.51
C CYS A 428 -11.57 -33.85 8.15
N ASP A 429 -10.61 -34.69 7.79
CA ASP A 429 -10.51 -35.41 6.50
C ASP A 429 -10.56 -34.47 5.27
N LEU A 430 -9.92 -33.28 5.39
CA LEU A 430 -9.88 -32.27 4.33
C LEU A 430 -8.44 -31.93 3.87
N LYS A 431 -7.42 -32.56 4.43
CA LYS A 431 -6.01 -32.24 4.11
C LYS A 431 -5.69 -32.45 2.63
N GLN A 432 -6.30 -33.44 1.99
CA GLN A 432 -6.12 -33.78 0.57
C GLN A 432 -6.66 -32.70 -0.37
N PHE A 433 -7.54 -31.81 0.11
CA PHE A 433 -8.13 -30.72 -0.68
C PHE A 433 -7.34 -29.41 -0.61
N ILE A 434 -6.18 -29.40 0.07
CA ILE A 434 -5.31 -28.22 0.13
C ILE A 434 -4.55 -28.09 -1.19
N SER A 435 -4.70 -26.93 -1.85
CA SER A 435 -3.89 -26.55 -3.01
C SER A 435 -3.01 -25.36 -2.69
N TYR A 436 -1.78 -25.39 -3.20
CA TYR A 436 -0.81 -24.28 -3.20
C TYR A 436 -0.60 -23.72 -4.62
N ASP A 437 -1.42 -24.12 -5.57
CA ASP A 437 -1.38 -23.59 -6.93
C ASP A 437 -1.70 -22.10 -6.96
N ASP A 438 -1.41 -21.45 -8.07
CA ASP A 438 -1.66 -20.02 -8.23
C ASP A 438 -3.14 -19.68 -8.02
N THR A 439 -3.41 -18.64 -7.23
CA THR A 439 -4.78 -18.28 -6.83
C THR A 439 -5.63 -17.85 -8.02
N ILE A 440 -5.05 -17.16 -9.02
CA ILE A 440 -5.77 -16.74 -10.23
C ILE A 440 -6.16 -17.96 -11.04
N GLN A 441 -5.26 -18.94 -11.21
CA GLN A 441 -5.58 -20.20 -11.89
C GLN A 441 -6.72 -20.97 -11.18
N LEU A 442 -6.68 -21.02 -9.85
CA LEU A 442 -7.77 -21.67 -9.07
C LEU A 442 -9.10 -20.93 -9.24
N ILE A 443 -9.10 -19.59 -9.21
CA ILE A 443 -10.29 -18.76 -9.41
C ILE A 443 -10.88 -18.97 -10.82
N THR A 444 -10.03 -19.12 -11.85
CA THR A 444 -10.56 -19.36 -13.21
C THR A 444 -11.31 -20.69 -13.34
N CYS A 445 -11.03 -21.63 -12.46
CA CYS A 445 -11.65 -22.96 -12.45
C CYS A 445 -12.82 -23.09 -11.49
N CYS A 446 -13.05 -22.13 -10.58
CA CYS A 446 -14.08 -22.27 -9.56
C CYS A 446 -15.44 -21.72 -10.03
N ASP A 447 -16.48 -22.31 -9.46
CA ASP A 447 -17.88 -21.94 -9.69
C ASP A 447 -18.44 -21.13 -8.51
N LEU A 448 -17.95 -21.37 -7.29
CA LEU A 448 -18.31 -20.62 -6.09
C LEU A 448 -17.03 -20.27 -5.31
N PHE A 449 -16.88 -19.01 -4.94
CA PHE A 449 -15.71 -18.50 -4.20
C PHE A 449 -16.08 -18.15 -2.76
N VAL A 450 -15.27 -18.58 -1.80
CA VAL A 450 -15.46 -18.29 -0.37
C VAL A 450 -14.17 -17.69 0.18
N ALA A 451 -14.27 -16.54 0.85
CA ALA A 451 -13.12 -15.89 1.44
C ALA A 451 -13.48 -15.13 2.73
N CYS A 452 -12.48 -14.78 3.52
CA CYS A 452 -12.59 -13.84 4.63
C CYS A 452 -11.86 -12.55 4.26
N VAL A 453 -12.62 -11.53 3.90
CA VAL A 453 -12.11 -10.14 3.65
C VAL A 453 -10.80 -10.13 2.87
N SER A 454 -10.77 -10.81 1.74
CA SER A 454 -9.57 -10.97 0.92
C SER A 454 -9.64 -10.14 -0.35
N SER A 455 -8.53 -9.51 -0.73
CA SER A 455 -8.40 -8.80 -2.01
C SER A 455 -8.63 -9.71 -3.24
N THR A 456 -8.49 -11.03 -3.08
CA THR A 456 -8.79 -12.01 -4.13
C THR A 456 -10.27 -12.07 -4.50
N LEU A 457 -11.18 -11.57 -3.63
CA LEU A 457 -12.60 -11.37 -3.96
C LEU A 457 -12.77 -10.53 -5.22
N ARG A 458 -11.95 -9.51 -5.43
CA ARG A 458 -12.00 -8.69 -6.64
C ARG A 458 -11.88 -9.53 -7.92
N TRP A 459 -11.01 -10.53 -7.94
CA TRP A 459 -10.84 -11.41 -9.10
C TRP A 459 -12.06 -12.29 -9.36
N ALA A 460 -12.65 -12.85 -8.29
CA ALA A 460 -13.89 -13.62 -8.41
C ALA A 460 -15.04 -12.75 -8.92
N ILE A 461 -15.17 -11.52 -8.39
CA ILE A 461 -16.18 -10.56 -8.83
C ILE A 461 -15.97 -10.17 -10.29
N ALA A 462 -14.75 -9.79 -10.68
CA ALA A 462 -14.42 -9.40 -12.06
C ALA A 462 -14.67 -10.55 -13.05
N LYS A 463 -14.52 -11.80 -12.61
CA LYS A 463 -14.81 -13.00 -13.40
C LYS A 463 -16.31 -13.34 -13.48
N GLY A 464 -17.17 -12.70 -12.69
CA GLY A 464 -18.60 -12.99 -12.60
C GLY A 464 -18.91 -14.26 -11.82
N ILE A 465 -18.08 -14.62 -10.83
CA ILE A 465 -18.24 -15.81 -9.99
C ILE A 465 -18.93 -15.41 -8.68
N PRO A 466 -20.05 -16.05 -8.29
CA PRO A 466 -20.69 -15.82 -7.00
C PRO A 466 -19.69 -15.99 -5.86
N ALA A 467 -19.74 -15.12 -4.86
CA ALA A 467 -18.80 -15.16 -3.76
C ALA A 467 -19.46 -14.99 -2.39
N ILE A 468 -18.90 -15.64 -1.39
CA ILE A 468 -19.25 -15.42 0.03
C ILE A 468 -18.05 -14.77 0.69
N ASN A 469 -18.26 -13.57 1.23
CA ASN A 469 -17.30 -12.87 2.05
C ASN A 469 -17.71 -13.00 3.52
N TYR A 470 -17.08 -13.93 4.24
CA TYR A 470 -17.35 -14.13 5.66
C TYR A 470 -16.36 -13.35 6.51
N ASP A 471 -16.81 -12.23 7.08
CA ASP A 471 -16.03 -11.39 7.98
C ASP A 471 -15.97 -11.97 9.40
N CYS A 472 -15.30 -13.09 9.57
CA CYS A 472 -15.14 -13.78 10.85
C CYS A 472 -14.32 -12.98 11.89
N TYR A 473 -13.68 -11.90 11.48
CA TYR A 473 -12.87 -11.03 12.34
C TYR A 473 -13.54 -9.69 12.68
N GLN A 474 -14.79 -9.49 12.28
CA GLN A 474 -15.57 -8.30 12.60
C GLN A 474 -14.91 -6.98 12.13
N TYR A 475 -14.27 -7.01 10.95
CA TYR A 475 -13.71 -5.80 10.33
C TYR A 475 -14.79 -4.82 9.89
N GLY A 476 -15.96 -5.34 9.50
CA GLY A 476 -17.06 -4.53 8.99
C GLY A 476 -16.75 -3.92 7.62
N TYR A 477 -15.90 -4.55 6.81
CA TYR A 477 -15.60 -4.09 5.46
C TYR A 477 -16.80 -4.30 4.53
N THR A 478 -17.17 -3.21 3.84
CA THR A 478 -18.20 -3.23 2.79
C THR A 478 -17.60 -2.94 1.41
N ASP A 479 -16.28 -3.07 1.27
CA ASP A 479 -15.58 -2.67 0.05
C ASP A 479 -15.84 -3.62 -1.12
N PHE A 480 -16.25 -4.86 -0.81
CA PHE A 480 -16.68 -5.85 -1.80
C PHE A 480 -18.21 -5.92 -1.90
N ASP A 481 -18.87 -4.77 -1.95
CA ASP A 481 -20.31 -4.66 -2.16
C ASP A 481 -20.65 -4.77 -3.65
N ALA A 482 -20.80 -6.01 -4.11
CA ALA A 482 -21.24 -6.36 -5.45
C ALA A 482 -22.47 -7.28 -5.38
N LYS A 483 -23.40 -7.18 -6.36
CA LYS A 483 -24.70 -7.85 -6.31
C LYS A 483 -24.66 -9.37 -6.13
N GLY A 484 -23.59 -10.04 -6.55
CA GLY A 484 -23.40 -11.49 -6.40
C GLY A 484 -22.46 -11.88 -5.24
N VAL A 485 -22.12 -10.92 -4.36
CA VAL A 485 -21.32 -11.16 -3.16
C VAL A 485 -22.20 -11.14 -1.93
N PHE A 486 -22.14 -12.21 -1.15
CA PHE A 486 -22.83 -12.35 0.12
C PHE A 486 -21.90 -11.98 1.26
N ASN A 487 -22.04 -10.74 1.76
CA ASN A 487 -21.27 -10.26 2.91
C ASN A 487 -21.95 -10.71 4.21
N VAL A 488 -21.32 -11.60 4.95
CA VAL A 488 -21.83 -12.14 6.22
C VAL A 488 -20.77 -11.99 7.32
N ASN A 489 -21.20 -11.77 8.56
CA ASN A 489 -20.34 -11.48 9.69
C ASN A 489 -20.53 -12.41 10.89
N ASP A 490 -21.36 -13.44 10.75
CA ASP A 490 -21.54 -14.49 11.74
C ASP A 490 -21.56 -15.88 11.08
N PHE A 491 -21.18 -16.89 11.83
CA PHE A 491 -21.01 -18.25 11.33
C PHE A 491 -22.33 -18.90 10.90
N LYS A 492 -23.43 -18.58 11.58
CA LYS A 492 -24.75 -19.12 11.24
C LYS A 492 -25.19 -18.62 9.87
N SER A 493 -25.07 -17.32 9.61
CA SER A 493 -25.37 -16.71 8.31
C SER A 493 -24.44 -17.24 7.22
N PHE A 494 -23.14 -17.39 7.53
CA PHE A 494 -22.17 -17.99 6.62
C PHE A 494 -22.56 -19.39 6.20
N SER A 495 -22.85 -20.28 7.18
CA SER A 495 -23.23 -21.65 6.92
C SER A 495 -24.54 -21.73 6.10
N ALA A 496 -25.53 -20.90 6.44
CA ALA A 496 -26.82 -20.87 5.74
C ALA A 496 -26.69 -20.44 4.27
N VAL A 497 -25.93 -19.37 3.98
CA VAL A 497 -25.69 -18.88 2.61
C VAL A 497 -24.89 -19.92 1.81
N LEU A 498 -23.88 -20.53 2.42
CA LEU A 498 -23.06 -21.54 1.77
C LEU A 498 -23.93 -22.78 1.40
N GLU A 499 -24.79 -23.23 2.30
CA GLU A 499 -25.74 -24.33 2.08
C GLU A 499 -26.75 -23.94 0.99
N GLU A 500 -27.32 -22.73 1.03
CA GLU A 500 -28.28 -22.26 0.03
C GLU A 500 -27.66 -22.25 -1.38
N LEU A 501 -26.47 -21.66 -1.55
CA LEU A 501 -25.83 -21.58 -2.86
C LEU A 501 -25.34 -22.93 -3.40
N THR A 502 -25.06 -23.90 -2.53
CA THR A 502 -24.59 -25.22 -2.98
C THR A 502 -25.73 -26.21 -3.22
N ARG A 503 -26.90 -26.02 -2.62
CA ARG A 503 -28.05 -26.94 -2.74
C ARG A 503 -29.14 -26.42 -3.66
N ASP A 504 -29.39 -25.10 -3.69
CA ASP A 504 -30.41 -24.46 -4.52
C ASP A 504 -29.81 -23.88 -5.80
N ARG A 505 -30.06 -24.59 -6.93
CA ARG A 505 -29.55 -24.17 -8.24
C ARG A 505 -30.11 -22.82 -8.68
N GLN A 506 -31.38 -22.52 -8.37
CA GLN A 506 -32.03 -21.29 -8.78
C GLN A 506 -31.38 -20.09 -8.06
N LYS A 507 -31.09 -20.23 -6.78
CA LYS A 507 -30.36 -19.22 -5.99
C LYS A 507 -28.93 -18.98 -6.51
N TYR A 508 -28.21 -20.07 -6.81
CA TYR A 508 -26.89 -20.01 -7.38
C TYR A 508 -26.90 -19.29 -8.75
N GLU A 509 -27.77 -19.67 -9.68
CA GLU A 509 -27.82 -19.04 -11.00
C GLU A 509 -28.23 -17.55 -10.90
N GLY A 510 -29.17 -17.21 -10.00
CA GLY A 510 -29.49 -15.80 -9.72
C GLY A 510 -28.33 -15.01 -9.18
N ALA A 511 -27.54 -15.56 -8.26
CA ALA A 511 -26.33 -14.95 -7.74
C ALA A 511 -25.27 -14.77 -8.84
N LYS A 512 -25.11 -15.77 -9.71
CA LYS A 512 -24.18 -15.74 -10.84
C LYS A 512 -24.56 -14.65 -11.85
N GLN A 513 -25.82 -14.56 -12.22
CA GLN A 513 -26.31 -13.52 -13.11
C GLN A 513 -26.06 -12.12 -12.52
N ASN A 514 -26.43 -11.91 -11.27
CA ASN A 514 -26.19 -10.65 -10.56
C ASN A 514 -24.69 -10.27 -10.53
N GLN A 515 -23.82 -11.28 -10.33
CA GLN A 515 -22.37 -11.05 -10.33
C GLN A 515 -21.84 -10.67 -11.72
N GLN A 516 -22.34 -11.34 -12.78
CA GLN A 516 -21.94 -11.06 -14.16
C GLN A 516 -22.34 -9.64 -14.59
N GLU A 517 -23.50 -9.14 -14.16
CA GLU A 517 -23.97 -7.77 -14.45
C GLU A 517 -23.05 -6.68 -13.90
N CYS A 518 -22.37 -6.91 -12.79
CA CYS A 518 -21.50 -5.91 -12.17
C CYS A 518 -19.99 -6.19 -12.35
N ALA A 519 -19.62 -7.29 -12.98
CA ALA A 519 -18.25 -7.77 -13.09
C ALA A 519 -17.31 -6.74 -13.75
N SER A 520 -17.74 -6.07 -14.83
CA SER A 520 -16.93 -5.12 -15.59
C SER A 520 -16.47 -3.91 -14.78
N ALA A 521 -17.23 -3.53 -13.75
CA ALA A 521 -16.82 -2.43 -12.86
C ALA A 521 -15.63 -2.79 -11.95
N TRP A 522 -15.36 -4.09 -11.73
CA TRP A 522 -14.37 -4.60 -10.78
C TRP A 522 -13.04 -5.02 -11.40
N GLY A 523 -12.98 -5.15 -12.73
CA GLY A 523 -11.76 -5.48 -13.46
C GLY A 523 -11.92 -5.24 -14.95
N ILE A 524 -10.82 -4.97 -15.64
CA ILE A 524 -10.78 -4.75 -17.08
C ILE A 524 -10.18 -6.00 -17.75
N LEU A 525 -11.06 -6.95 -18.07
CA LEU A 525 -10.67 -8.26 -18.57
C LEU A 525 -10.54 -8.28 -20.11
N ASP A 526 -9.70 -7.41 -20.68
CA ASP A 526 -9.45 -7.31 -22.12
C ASP A 526 -8.03 -7.70 -22.54
N GLY A 527 -7.18 -8.13 -21.57
CA GLY A 527 -5.80 -8.55 -21.81
C GLY A 527 -4.85 -7.42 -22.21
N ASN A 528 -5.20 -6.15 -21.98
CA ASN A 528 -4.41 -5.00 -22.40
C ASN A 528 -3.98 -4.07 -21.25
N SER A 529 -4.11 -4.49 -20.01
CA SER A 529 -3.74 -3.67 -18.85
C SER A 529 -2.24 -3.36 -18.83
N GLN A 530 -1.40 -4.36 -19.06
CA GLN A 530 0.05 -4.16 -19.19
C GLN A 530 0.40 -3.15 -20.29
N LYS A 531 -0.24 -3.26 -21.47
CA LYS A 531 -0.01 -2.33 -22.58
C LYS A 531 -0.41 -0.90 -22.21
N ARG A 532 -1.54 -0.70 -21.51
CA ARG A 532 -1.98 0.62 -21.04
C ARG A 532 -1.01 1.21 -20.02
N ILE A 533 -0.52 0.40 -19.07
CA ILE A 533 0.48 0.83 -18.08
C ILE A 533 1.79 1.21 -18.76
N VAL A 534 2.28 0.40 -19.70
CA VAL A 534 3.50 0.69 -20.46
C VAL A 534 3.35 1.99 -21.28
N ASN A 535 2.20 2.19 -21.93
CA ASN A 535 1.92 3.44 -22.64
C ASN A 535 1.88 4.66 -21.71
N LEU A 536 1.36 4.50 -20.48
CA LEU A 536 1.38 5.56 -19.47
C LEU A 536 2.82 5.89 -19.03
N ILE A 537 3.66 4.88 -18.82
CA ILE A 537 5.08 5.04 -18.54
C ILE A 537 5.78 5.82 -19.65
N ASN A 538 5.58 5.41 -20.91
CA ASN A 538 6.17 6.08 -22.08
C ASN A 538 5.78 7.56 -22.15
N LYS A 539 4.50 7.88 -21.92
CA LYS A 539 4.02 9.26 -21.86
C LYS A 539 4.70 10.06 -20.76
N LEU A 540 4.85 9.50 -19.56
CA LEU A 540 5.48 10.17 -18.42
C LEU A 540 6.97 10.43 -18.62
N VAL A 541 7.69 9.50 -19.27
CA VAL A 541 9.13 9.64 -19.53
C VAL A 541 9.43 10.57 -20.72
N GLN A 542 8.52 10.65 -21.72
CA GLN A 542 8.69 11.48 -22.91
C GLN A 542 8.26 12.94 -22.71
N SER A 543 7.39 13.20 -21.74
CA SER A 543 6.91 14.55 -21.45
C SER A 543 7.98 15.39 -20.72
N GLU A 544 8.86 16.01 -21.48
CA GLU A 544 9.68 17.13 -21.01
C GLU A 544 8.79 18.33 -20.69
N SER A 545 7.96 18.30 -19.67
CA SER A 545 7.10 19.42 -19.24
C SER A 545 5.58 19.31 -19.41
N VAL A 546 4.95 18.21 -19.02
CA VAL A 546 3.47 18.22 -18.89
C VAL A 546 2.99 19.15 -17.75
N ILE A 547 3.84 19.44 -16.77
CA ILE A 547 3.50 20.34 -15.65
C ILE A 547 3.34 21.80 -16.10
N ASP A 548 4.02 22.24 -17.16
CA ASP A 548 3.96 23.64 -17.64
C ASP A 548 2.77 23.92 -18.57
N ILE A 549 2.26 22.92 -19.28
CA ILE A 549 1.17 23.14 -20.26
C ILE A 549 -0.21 23.07 -19.58
N GLU A 550 -0.41 22.18 -18.61
CA GLU A 550 -1.69 22.06 -17.91
C GLU A 550 -1.88 23.19 -16.88
N ASN A 551 -0.82 23.61 -16.17
CA ASN A 551 -0.87 24.77 -15.28
C ASN A 551 -1.13 26.08 -16.02
N LYS A 552 -0.54 26.28 -17.20
CA LYS A 552 -0.83 27.46 -18.04
C LYS A 552 -2.27 27.47 -18.57
N ASN A 553 -2.84 26.31 -18.88
CA ASN A 553 -4.23 26.22 -19.34
C ASN A 553 -5.23 26.36 -18.18
N TYR A 554 -4.87 25.98 -16.96
CA TYR A 554 -5.70 26.16 -15.76
C TYR A 554 -5.74 27.64 -15.34
N ASP A 555 -4.59 28.31 -15.34
CA ASP A 555 -4.50 29.76 -15.05
C ASP A 555 -5.20 30.61 -16.13
N LEU A 556 -5.14 30.23 -17.41
CA LEU A 556 -5.85 30.90 -18.50
C LEU A 556 -7.38 30.71 -18.45
N ASN A 557 -7.87 29.59 -17.92
CA ASN A 557 -9.30 29.35 -17.75
C ASN A 557 -9.88 30.01 -16.48
N ILE A 558 -9.08 30.17 -15.44
CA ILE A 558 -9.47 30.93 -14.24
C ILE A 558 -9.56 32.42 -14.57
N LEU A 559 -8.64 32.96 -15.36
CA LEU A 559 -8.66 34.36 -15.80
C LEU A 559 -9.79 34.67 -16.78
N LYS A 560 -10.26 33.70 -17.58
CA LYS A 560 -11.41 33.88 -18.49
C LYS A 560 -12.78 33.79 -17.80
N ASN A 561 -12.86 33.17 -16.63
CA ASN A 561 -14.09 33.04 -15.86
C ASN A 561 -14.24 34.09 -14.74
N SER A 562 -13.26 34.99 -14.57
CA SER A 562 -13.34 36.12 -13.65
C SER A 562 -13.89 37.43 -14.27
N ASP A 563 -14.19 37.42 -15.58
CA ASP A 563 -14.74 38.57 -16.33
C ASP A 563 -16.18 38.36 -16.80
N VAL A 564 -16.98 37.52 -16.08
CA VAL A 564 -18.44 37.41 -16.31
C VAL A 564 -19.19 37.66 -15.00
#